data_df01a1578a98128bf37b318bad666642
#
_entry.id   df01a1578a98128bf37b318bad666642
#
_cell.length_a   1.000
_cell.length_b   1.000
_cell.length_c   1.000
_cell.angle_alpha   90.00
_cell.angle_beta   90.00
_cell.angle_gamma   90.00
#
_symmetry.space_group_name_H-M   'P 1'
#
loop_
_entity.id
_entity.type
_entity.pdbx_description
1 polymer ?
#
loop_
_entity_poly.entity_id
_entity_poly.type
_entity_poly.pdbx_seq_one_letter_code
_entity_poly.pdbx_strand_id
1 'polypeptide(L)'
;MAGYASGKYAYAISDRSGMRFPYDEMVREWNGSLVHFSEYEPKQPQLQPKPVGSDPIALFNPRPQPASVASLILLDNNPFTSIIYSGTTYVNVYSEDHQRKAGDIVRFRGPPEVISAGPGGADPADARNLQAFANIPTFNNVSDLNNANGFTIALGQIDSSGNVTGATTTDPLTVPINYFYITSTSNATTSGVEGGGANCSAGPATLEVVNG
;
A
#
# COMPACT_ATOMS: atom_id res chain seq x y z
N MET A 1 -1.36 70.87 -30.86
CA MET A 1 -1.61 70.57 -29.44
C MET A 1 -1.99 69.11 -29.35
N ALA A 2 -1.23 68.35 -28.61
CA ALA A 2 -1.58 66.96 -28.32
C ALA A 2 -2.85 66.96 -27.43
N GLY A 3 -3.98 66.45 -27.97
CA GLY A 3 -5.19 66.30 -27.15
C GLY A 3 -4.97 65.21 -26.11
N TYR A 4 -5.02 65.57 -24.85
CA TYR A 4 -5.01 64.57 -23.77
C TYR A 4 -6.32 63.81 -23.74
N ALA A 5 -6.26 62.52 -23.37
CA ALA A 5 -7.45 61.72 -23.11
C ALA A 5 -8.31 62.40 -22.03
N SER A 6 -9.56 62.67 -22.36
CA SER A 6 -10.48 63.37 -21.46
C SER A 6 -11.74 62.51 -21.22
N GLY A 7 -11.58 61.44 -20.41
CA GLY A 7 -12.69 60.60 -20.00
C GLY A 7 -13.58 60.12 -21.16
N LYS A 8 -14.82 60.55 -21.20
CA LYS A 8 -15.84 60.20 -22.21
C LYS A 8 -15.40 60.44 -23.65
N TYR A 9 -14.52 61.38 -23.87
CA TYR A 9 -14.04 61.75 -25.23
C TYR A 9 -12.64 61.21 -25.53
N ALA A 10 -12.16 60.27 -24.74
CA ALA A 10 -10.89 59.60 -24.96
C ALA A 10 -10.91 58.78 -26.26
N TYR A 11 -9.75 58.67 -26.87
CA TYR A 11 -9.57 57.81 -28.04
C TYR A 11 -8.60 56.70 -27.70
N ALA A 12 -8.81 55.55 -28.32
CA ALA A 12 -7.89 54.41 -28.27
C ALA A 12 -7.53 53.96 -29.68
N ILE A 13 -6.46 53.17 -29.78
CA ILE A 13 -6.02 52.55 -31.03
C ILE A 13 -6.48 51.11 -31.02
N SER A 14 -7.13 50.66 -32.11
CA SER A 14 -7.48 49.25 -32.22
C SER A 14 -6.24 48.41 -32.46
N ASP A 15 -6.12 47.32 -31.69
CA ASP A 15 -5.01 46.37 -31.85
C ASP A 15 -5.04 45.61 -33.18
N ARG A 16 -6.18 45.61 -33.87
CA ARG A 16 -6.35 44.92 -35.14
C ARG A 16 -5.99 45.80 -36.36
N SER A 17 -6.59 46.96 -36.48
CA SER A 17 -6.38 47.86 -37.62
C SER A 17 -5.30 48.92 -37.39
N GLY A 18 -4.94 49.17 -36.12
CA GLY A 18 -4.07 50.31 -35.78
C GLY A 18 -4.74 51.67 -35.91
N MET A 19 -6.04 51.72 -36.22
CA MET A 19 -6.80 52.95 -36.38
C MET A 19 -7.28 53.49 -35.04
N ARG A 20 -7.51 54.81 -35.01
CA ARG A 20 -7.94 55.50 -33.79
C ARG A 20 -9.47 55.61 -33.79
N PHE A 21 -10.08 55.08 -32.70
CA PHE A 21 -11.51 55.09 -32.45
C PHE A 21 -11.85 55.72 -31.09
N PRO A 22 -13.10 56.17 -30.85
CA PRO A 22 -13.56 56.56 -29.54
C PRO A 22 -13.42 55.41 -28.56
N TYR A 23 -12.98 55.67 -27.33
CA TYR A 23 -12.71 54.62 -26.34
C TYR A 23 -13.99 53.89 -25.88
N ASP A 24 -15.12 54.56 -25.87
CA ASP A 24 -16.44 54.02 -25.52
C ASP A 24 -16.98 53.01 -26.55
N GLU A 25 -16.44 53.01 -27.76
CA GLU A 25 -16.76 52.06 -28.83
C GLU A 25 -15.80 50.88 -28.90
N MET A 26 -14.82 50.81 -27.98
CA MET A 26 -13.84 49.73 -27.94
C MET A 26 -14.34 48.56 -27.13
N VAL A 27 -14.13 47.32 -27.65
CA VAL A 27 -14.54 46.07 -27.06
C VAL A 27 -13.32 45.15 -26.91
N ARG A 28 -13.25 44.41 -25.83
CA ARG A 28 -12.17 43.42 -25.63
C ARG A 28 -12.58 42.07 -26.23
N GLU A 29 -11.77 41.56 -27.11
CA GLU A 29 -11.94 40.22 -27.69
C GLU A 29 -11.55 39.10 -26.73
N TRP A 30 -11.90 37.87 -27.11
CA TRP A 30 -11.59 36.65 -26.34
C TRP A 30 -10.08 36.38 -26.18
N ASN A 31 -9.24 36.89 -27.07
CA ASN A 31 -7.77 36.80 -27.03
C ASN A 31 -7.13 37.90 -26.17
N GLY A 32 -7.93 38.85 -25.67
CA GLY A 32 -7.51 39.99 -24.86
C GLY A 32 -7.22 41.27 -25.64
N SER A 33 -7.26 41.24 -26.97
CA SER A 33 -7.07 42.43 -27.83
C SER A 33 -8.21 43.43 -27.64
N LEU A 34 -7.87 44.72 -27.67
CA LEU A 34 -8.82 45.84 -27.60
C LEU A 34 -9.10 46.33 -29.03
N VAL A 35 -10.32 46.10 -29.53
CA VAL A 35 -10.70 46.42 -30.90
C VAL A 35 -11.96 47.25 -30.94
N HIS A 36 -12.20 47.97 -32.04
CA HIS A 36 -13.46 48.64 -32.25
C HIS A 36 -14.57 47.62 -32.48
N PHE A 37 -15.84 47.93 -32.10
CA PHE A 37 -16.94 46.97 -32.18
C PHE A 37 -17.21 46.49 -33.62
N SER A 38 -16.89 47.28 -34.64
CA SER A 38 -17.03 46.90 -36.08
C SER A 38 -15.99 45.83 -36.49
N GLU A 39 -14.91 45.70 -35.75
CA GLU A 39 -13.80 44.77 -35.99
C GLU A 39 -13.88 43.55 -35.08
N TYR A 40 -14.85 43.50 -34.18
CA TYR A 40 -15.02 42.46 -33.20
C TYR A 40 -15.34 41.10 -33.84
N GLU A 41 -14.56 40.08 -33.45
CA GLU A 41 -14.83 38.72 -33.86
C GLU A 41 -15.09 37.84 -32.62
N PRO A 42 -16.21 37.10 -32.62
CA PRO A 42 -16.47 36.15 -31.54
C PRO A 42 -15.47 34.99 -31.61
N LYS A 43 -15.23 34.36 -30.46
CA LYS A 43 -14.39 33.18 -30.40
C LYS A 43 -14.95 32.07 -31.29
N GLN A 44 -14.09 31.48 -32.13
CA GLN A 44 -14.47 30.36 -32.99
C GLN A 44 -14.89 29.15 -32.11
N PRO A 45 -16.04 28.53 -32.41
CA PRO A 45 -16.53 27.37 -31.64
C PRO A 45 -15.55 26.21 -31.59
N GLN A 46 -14.67 26.07 -32.57
CA GLN A 46 -13.63 25.02 -32.60
C GLN A 46 -12.57 25.21 -31.54
N LEU A 47 -12.36 26.43 -31.04
CA LEU A 47 -11.41 26.75 -29.98
C LEU A 47 -12.01 26.54 -28.60
N GLN A 48 -13.28 26.22 -28.49
CA GLN A 48 -13.89 25.81 -27.24
C GLN A 48 -13.68 24.32 -27.07
N PRO A 49 -13.19 23.89 -25.89
CA PRO A 49 -13.09 22.47 -25.61
C PRO A 49 -14.49 21.86 -25.75
N LYS A 50 -14.62 20.79 -26.52
CA LYS A 50 -15.87 20.03 -26.60
C LYS A 50 -16.26 19.60 -25.19
N PRO A 51 -17.51 19.75 -24.77
CA PRO A 51 -17.98 19.18 -23.53
C PRO A 51 -17.78 17.66 -23.62
N VAL A 52 -16.83 17.17 -22.88
CA VAL A 52 -16.63 15.73 -22.71
C VAL A 52 -17.74 15.28 -21.79
N GLY A 53 -18.65 14.44 -22.30
CA GLY A 53 -19.65 13.80 -21.46
C GLY A 53 -18.93 13.09 -20.34
N SER A 54 -19.38 13.23 -19.10
CA SER A 54 -18.79 12.51 -17.97
C SER A 54 -18.92 11.02 -18.26
N ASP A 55 -17.80 10.32 -18.27
CA ASP A 55 -17.79 8.87 -18.29
C ASP A 55 -18.36 8.39 -16.94
N PRO A 56 -19.53 7.71 -16.92
CA PRO A 56 -20.12 7.24 -15.67
C PRO A 56 -19.28 6.18 -14.97
N ILE A 57 -18.29 5.62 -15.68
CA ILE A 57 -17.35 4.61 -15.15
C ILE A 57 -16.07 5.28 -14.64
N ALA A 58 -15.76 6.50 -15.10
CA ALA A 58 -14.56 7.20 -14.67
C ALA A 58 -14.74 7.80 -13.28
N LEU A 59 -13.84 7.46 -12.39
CA LEU A 59 -13.77 8.07 -11.07
C LEU A 59 -13.14 9.46 -11.20
N PHE A 60 -13.83 10.49 -10.74
CA PHE A 60 -13.37 11.89 -10.80
C PHE A 60 -12.04 12.11 -10.04
N ASN A 61 -11.88 11.48 -8.90
CA ASN A 61 -10.65 11.49 -8.10
C ASN A 61 -10.37 10.08 -7.58
N PRO A 62 -9.83 9.19 -8.41
CA PRO A 62 -9.54 7.85 -7.97
C PRO A 62 -8.47 7.90 -6.87
N ARG A 63 -8.82 7.42 -5.69
CA ARG A 63 -7.89 7.14 -4.60
C ARG A 63 -7.96 5.65 -4.33
N PRO A 64 -7.32 4.83 -5.15
CA PRO A 64 -7.28 3.40 -4.91
C PRO A 64 -6.63 3.18 -3.55
N GLN A 65 -7.23 2.29 -2.78
CA GLN A 65 -6.56 1.82 -1.57
C GLN A 65 -5.19 1.28 -2.00
N PRO A 66 -4.09 1.73 -1.40
CA PRO A 66 -2.79 1.15 -1.70
C PRO A 66 -2.89 -0.36 -1.50
N ALA A 67 -2.40 -1.12 -2.46
CA ALA A 67 -2.29 -2.56 -2.28
C ALA A 67 -1.54 -2.80 -0.97
N SER A 68 -2.19 -3.46 -0.01
CA SER A 68 -1.51 -3.83 1.22
C SER A 68 -0.44 -4.83 0.84
N VAL A 69 0.78 -4.36 0.73
CA VAL A 69 1.93 -5.25 0.65
C VAL A 69 1.94 -6.00 1.96
N ALA A 70 1.92 -7.32 1.89
CA ALA A 70 2.00 -8.16 3.09
C ALA A 70 3.30 -7.80 3.83
N SER A 71 3.19 -6.99 4.86
CA SER A 71 4.33 -6.52 5.64
C SER A 71 4.83 -7.63 6.57
N LEU A 72 6.08 -7.52 6.95
CA LEU A 72 6.64 -8.34 8.02
C LEU A 72 6.01 -7.86 9.35
N ILE A 73 5.34 -8.76 10.05
CA ILE A 73 4.71 -8.49 11.35
C ILE A 73 5.56 -9.16 12.43
N LEU A 74 5.93 -8.40 13.43
CA LEU A 74 6.56 -8.94 14.63
C LEU A 74 5.50 -9.68 15.45
N LEU A 75 5.82 -10.90 15.86
CA LEU A 75 4.96 -11.73 16.69
C LEU A 75 5.31 -11.56 18.17
N ASP A 76 4.34 -11.86 19.02
CA ASP A 76 4.54 -11.87 20.46
C ASP A 76 5.55 -12.94 20.91
N ASN A 77 5.84 -12.98 22.19
CA ASN A 77 6.70 -14.02 22.76
C ASN A 77 5.99 -15.38 22.76
N ASN A 78 6.67 -16.40 22.26
CA ASN A 78 6.15 -17.77 22.08
C ASN A 78 4.81 -17.81 21.31
N PRO A 79 4.77 -17.28 20.09
CA PRO A 79 3.52 -17.10 19.36
C PRO A 79 2.96 -18.41 18.77
N PHE A 80 3.71 -19.49 18.82
CA PHE A 80 3.35 -20.78 18.21
C PHE A 80 2.85 -21.74 19.27
N THR A 81 1.70 -22.38 19.00
CA THR A 81 1.16 -23.44 19.85
C THR A 81 0.95 -24.70 19.03
N SER A 82 1.61 -25.78 19.37
CA SER A 82 1.48 -27.07 18.69
C SER A 82 0.19 -27.78 19.08
N ILE A 83 -0.55 -28.30 18.13
CA ILE A 83 -1.78 -29.07 18.30
C ILE A 83 -1.69 -30.35 17.48
N ILE A 84 -2.07 -31.46 18.05
CA ILE A 84 -2.14 -32.76 17.36
C ILE A 84 -3.62 -33.14 17.20
N TYR A 85 -4.04 -33.31 15.96
CA TYR A 85 -5.35 -33.82 15.63
C TYR A 85 -5.28 -34.85 14.50
N SER A 86 -5.90 -35.99 14.70
CA SER A 86 -5.95 -37.09 13.71
C SER A 86 -4.57 -37.48 13.14
N GLY A 87 -3.52 -37.48 13.98
CA GLY A 87 -2.16 -37.82 13.56
C GLY A 87 -1.41 -36.73 12.79
N THR A 88 -2.02 -35.57 12.58
CA THR A 88 -1.40 -34.42 11.95
C THR A 88 -1.05 -33.38 12.99
N THR A 89 0.12 -32.76 12.85
CA THR A 89 0.52 -31.61 13.67
C THR A 89 0.08 -30.32 13.01
N TYR A 90 -0.68 -29.55 13.75
CA TYR A 90 -1.01 -28.17 13.42
C TYR A 90 -0.27 -27.24 14.36
N VAL A 91 0.00 -26.03 13.87
CA VAL A 91 0.58 -24.97 14.70
C VAL A 91 -0.33 -23.77 14.63
N ASN A 92 -0.95 -23.43 15.75
CA ASN A 92 -1.67 -22.17 15.90
C ASN A 92 -0.66 -21.05 16.08
N VAL A 93 -0.88 -19.94 15.40
CA VAL A 93 -0.02 -18.76 15.44
C VAL A 93 -0.83 -17.60 15.96
N TYR A 94 -0.38 -17.01 17.05
CA TYR A 94 -0.94 -15.76 17.54
C TYR A 94 -0.28 -14.57 16.84
N SER A 95 -1.09 -13.72 16.25
CA SER A 95 -0.65 -12.47 15.62
C SER A 95 -1.82 -11.50 15.67
N GLU A 96 -1.74 -10.49 16.52
CA GLU A 96 -2.79 -9.51 16.72
C GLU A 96 -3.11 -8.79 15.41
N ASP A 97 -4.40 -8.73 15.06
CA ASP A 97 -4.94 -8.03 13.87
C ASP A 97 -4.11 -8.26 12.60
N HIS A 98 -3.81 -9.52 12.29
CA HIS A 98 -2.85 -9.85 11.24
C HIS A 98 -3.31 -9.56 9.81
N GLN A 99 -4.58 -9.25 9.58
CA GLN A 99 -5.20 -8.88 8.29
C GLN A 99 -4.92 -9.85 7.12
N ARG A 100 -4.49 -11.08 7.42
CA ARG A 100 -4.20 -12.12 6.44
C ARG A 100 -5.46 -12.87 6.07
N LYS A 101 -5.46 -13.47 4.88
CA LYS A 101 -6.58 -14.26 4.36
C LYS A 101 -6.24 -15.74 4.34
N ALA A 102 -7.26 -16.57 4.40
CA ALA A 102 -7.08 -18.00 4.19
C ALA A 102 -6.48 -18.26 2.81
N GLY A 103 -5.46 -19.10 2.75
CA GLY A 103 -4.71 -19.40 1.53
C GLY A 103 -3.49 -18.50 1.29
N ASP A 104 -3.27 -17.45 2.09
CA ASP A 104 -2.03 -16.68 2.02
C ASP A 104 -0.83 -17.57 2.37
N ILE A 105 0.32 -17.28 1.76
CA ILE A 105 1.58 -17.96 2.08
C ILE A 105 2.38 -17.08 3.03
N VAL A 106 2.65 -17.61 4.22
CA VAL A 106 3.38 -16.93 5.28
C VAL A 106 4.67 -17.67 5.58
N ARG A 107 5.77 -16.96 5.60
CA ARG A 107 7.06 -17.43 6.07
C ARG A 107 7.34 -16.84 7.44
N PHE A 108 7.77 -17.71 8.35
CA PHE A 108 8.26 -17.31 9.67
C PHE A 108 9.76 -17.11 9.66
N ARG A 109 10.22 -16.20 10.51
CA ARG A 109 11.63 -15.86 10.68
C ARG A 109 11.86 -15.61 12.16
N GLY A 110 12.99 -16.06 12.65
CA GLY A 110 13.46 -15.75 14.01
C GLY A 110 13.91 -14.27 14.11
N PRO A 111 14.51 -13.89 15.24
CA PRO A 111 15.01 -12.55 15.43
C PRO A 111 16.04 -12.17 14.36
N PRO A 112 16.11 -10.89 13.95
CA PRO A 112 17.15 -10.44 13.03
C PRO A 112 18.52 -10.59 13.71
N GLU A 113 19.44 -11.25 13.04
CA GLU A 113 20.84 -11.33 13.46
C GLU A 113 21.62 -10.18 12.82
N VAL A 114 22.37 -9.47 13.65
CA VAL A 114 23.38 -8.54 13.15
C VAL A 114 24.53 -9.41 12.64
N ILE A 115 24.72 -9.46 11.32
CA ILE A 115 25.90 -10.08 10.75
C ILE A 115 27.09 -9.20 11.19
N SER A 116 27.80 -9.61 12.22
CA SER A 116 29.08 -8.99 12.57
C SER A 116 29.98 -9.06 11.35
N ALA A 117 30.40 -7.90 10.87
CA ALA A 117 31.41 -7.83 9.84
C ALA A 117 32.59 -8.70 10.26
N GLY A 118 32.94 -9.68 9.42
CA GLY A 118 34.18 -10.42 9.59
C GLY A 118 35.39 -9.47 9.63
N PRO A 119 36.62 -9.95 9.93
CA PRO A 119 37.81 -9.12 10.12
C PRO A 119 38.29 -8.33 8.91
N GLY A 120 37.39 -7.88 8.08
CA GLY A 120 37.55 -6.99 6.92
C GLY A 120 36.65 -5.76 6.93
N GLY A 121 35.94 -5.53 8.03
CA GLY A 121 35.29 -4.24 8.32
C GLY A 121 34.24 -3.79 7.31
N ALA A 122 33.13 -4.50 7.19
CA ALA A 122 31.93 -3.83 6.68
C ALA A 122 31.43 -2.87 7.76
N ASP A 123 31.27 -1.60 7.41
CA ASP A 123 30.79 -0.55 8.29
C ASP A 123 29.39 -0.94 8.82
N PRO A 124 29.17 -1.01 10.15
CA PRO A 124 27.86 -1.23 10.72
C PRO A 124 26.83 -0.18 10.33
N ALA A 125 27.24 0.93 9.73
CA ALA A 125 26.38 1.96 9.18
C ALA A 125 25.95 1.68 7.73
N ASP A 126 26.47 0.65 7.06
CA ASP A 126 26.01 0.29 5.73
C ASP A 126 24.70 -0.49 5.83
N ALA A 127 23.59 0.21 5.68
CA ALA A 127 22.23 -0.33 5.68
C ALA A 127 21.98 -1.41 4.60
N ARG A 128 22.98 -1.74 3.79
CA ARG A 128 22.97 -2.83 2.82
C ARG A 128 23.37 -4.17 3.40
N ASN A 129 23.78 -4.23 4.67
CA ASN A 129 23.96 -5.50 5.36
C ASN A 129 22.57 -6.08 5.63
N LEU A 130 22.06 -6.87 4.70
CA LEU A 130 20.89 -7.68 4.86
C LEU A 130 21.03 -8.45 6.16
N GLN A 131 20.23 -8.07 7.16
CA GLN A 131 20.20 -8.80 8.42
C GLN A 131 19.70 -10.22 8.10
N ALA A 132 20.55 -11.21 8.33
CA ALA A 132 20.10 -12.57 8.30
C ALA A 132 19.13 -12.76 9.47
N PHE A 133 18.04 -13.44 9.22
CA PHE A 133 17.14 -13.82 10.31
C PHE A 133 17.63 -15.13 10.90
N ALA A 134 17.70 -15.19 12.22
CA ALA A 134 17.95 -16.43 12.94
C ALA A 134 16.86 -17.47 12.65
N ASN A 135 17.17 -18.71 12.87
CA ASN A 135 16.17 -19.76 12.83
C ASN A 135 15.28 -19.69 14.09
N ILE A 136 14.00 -19.97 13.90
CA ILE A 136 13.08 -20.19 15.01
C ILE A 136 13.51 -21.46 15.75
N PRO A 137 13.68 -21.42 17.06
CA PRO A 137 14.04 -22.59 17.84
C PRO A 137 13.02 -23.71 17.69
N THR A 138 13.50 -24.95 17.58
CA THR A 138 12.64 -26.13 17.62
C THR A 138 11.94 -26.22 18.98
N PHE A 139 10.63 -26.39 18.97
CA PHE A 139 9.86 -26.63 20.20
C PHE A 139 8.93 -27.83 20.01
N ASN A 140 8.73 -28.60 21.04
CA ASN A 140 7.84 -29.76 21.01
C ASN A 140 8.03 -30.68 19.77
N ASN A 141 9.25 -30.83 19.32
CA ASN A 141 9.64 -31.56 18.10
C ASN A 141 9.13 -30.94 16.78
N VAL A 142 8.58 -29.70 16.79
CA VAL A 142 8.27 -28.93 15.60
C VAL A 142 9.53 -28.19 15.15
N SER A 143 10.08 -28.54 14.00
CA SER A 143 11.35 -28.02 13.47
C SER A 143 11.24 -27.37 12.09
N ASP A 144 10.10 -27.51 11.45
CA ASP A 144 9.89 -27.08 10.05
C ASP A 144 9.48 -25.61 9.90
N LEU A 145 9.29 -24.87 10.99
CA LEU A 145 8.86 -23.45 10.93
C LEU A 145 9.81 -22.55 10.13
N ASN A 146 11.06 -22.98 9.95
CA ASN A 146 12.05 -22.25 9.16
C ASN A 146 11.95 -22.49 7.64
N ASN A 147 10.85 -23.08 7.17
CA ASN A 147 10.64 -23.38 5.75
C ASN A 147 10.71 -22.10 4.89
N ALA A 148 11.68 -22.08 3.96
CA ALA A 148 11.90 -20.94 3.07
C ALA A 148 10.71 -20.67 2.13
N ASN A 149 9.97 -21.70 1.76
CA ASN A 149 8.80 -21.60 0.90
C ASN A 149 7.56 -21.07 1.63
N GLY A 150 7.63 -20.97 2.96
CA GLY A 150 6.51 -20.58 3.79
C GLY A 150 5.44 -21.66 3.94
N PHE A 151 4.34 -21.28 4.56
CA PHE A 151 3.20 -22.13 4.84
C PHE A 151 1.92 -21.47 4.32
N THR A 152 1.04 -22.28 3.76
CA THR A 152 -0.33 -21.84 3.48
C THR A 152 -1.11 -21.79 4.79
N ILE A 153 -1.74 -20.67 5.08
CA ILE A 153 -2.45 -20.46 6.34
C ILE A 153 -3.94 -20.75 6.22
N ALA A 154 -4.52 -21.18 7.32
CA ALA A 154 -5.96 -21.19 7.53
C ALA A 154 -6.29 -20.26 8.70
N LEU A 155 -7.44 -19.57 8.59
CA LEU A 155 -7.86 -18.61 9.61
C LEU A 155 -8.41 -19.31 10.84
N GLY A 156 -8.20 -18.69 11.99
CA GLY A 156 -8.69 -19.15 13.27
C GLY A 156 -7.68 -20.01 14.03
N GLN A 157 -8.17 -20.68 15.06
CA GLN A 157 -7.41 -21.53 15.96
C GLN A 157 -8.02 -22.93 15.95
N ILE A 158 -7.20 -23.95 15.76
CA ILE A 158 -7.63 -25.34 15.82
C ILE A 158 -7.37 -25.89 17.24
N ASP A 159 -8.30 -26.70 17.75
CA ASP A 159 -8.14 -27.40 19.03
C ASP A 159 -7.74 -28.89 18.82
N SER A 160 -7.43 -29.59 19.91
CA SER A 160 -7.09 -31.01 19.85
C SER A 160 -8.22 -31.95 19.43
N SER A 161 -9.44 -31.45 19.36
CA SER A 161 -10.62 -32.14 18.87
C SER A 161 -10.89 -31.85 17.37
N GLY A 162 -10.06 -30.99 16.74
CA GLY A 162 -10.18 -30.60 15.35
C GLY A 162 -11.20 -29.49 15.09
N ASN A 163 -11.74 -28.86 16.14
CA ASN A 163 -12.65 -27.75 15.95
C ASN A 163 -11.86 -26.47 15.68
N VAL A 164 -12.33 -25.69 14.73
CA VAL A 164 -11.77 -24.39 14.39
C VAL A 164 -12.61 -23.28 15.00
N THR A 165 -12.00 -22.42 15.78
CA THR A 165 -12.62 -21.26 16.42
C THR A 165 -12.02 -19.95 15.91
N GLY A 166 -12.76 -18.86 15.97
CA GLY A 166 -12.26 -17.55 15.55
C GLY A 166 -12.15 -17.32 14.03
N ALA A 167 -12.62 -18.26 13.20
CA ALA A 167 -12.57 -18.18 11.74
C ALA A 167 -13.90 -17.72 11.12
N THR A 168 -14.73 -17.00 11.84
CA THR A 168 -16.13 -16.73 11.47
C THR A 168 -16.30 -15.70 10.35
N THR A 169 -15.25 -15.05 9.90
CA THR A 169 -15.33 -14.08 8.80
C THR A 169 -14.32 -14.37 7.71
N THR A 170 -14.76 -14.28 6.48
CA THR A 170 -13.88 -14.32 5.30
C THR A 170 -13.18 -12.98 5.04
N ASP A 171 -13.62 -11.94 5.72
CA ASP A 171 -13.06 -10.60 5.60
C ASP A 171 -12.43 -10.12 6.93
N PRO A 172 -11.10 -10.18 7.04
CA PRO A 172 -10.39 -9.75 8.24
C PRO A 172 -10.46 -8.24 8.49
N LEU A 173 -10.92 -7.44 7.53
CA LEU A 173 -11.08 -5.99 7.69
C LEU A 173 -12.29 -5.61 8.53
N THR A 174 -13.26 -6.52 8.68
CA THR A 174 -14.49 -6.25 9.44
C THR A 174 -14.42 -6.72 10.89
N VAL A 175 -13.62 -7.75 11.17
CA VAL A 175 -13.41 -8.28 12.53
C VAL A 175 -11.94 -8.66 12.66
N PRO A 176 -11.22 -8.12 13.65
CA PRO A 176 -9.84 -8.51 13.91
C PRO A 176 -9.74 -10.01 14.17
N ILE A 177 -8.89 -10.69 13.42
CA ILE A 177 -8.58 -12.10 13.61
C ILE A 177 -7.17 -12.19 14.16
N ASN A 178 -7.03 -12.72 15.36
CA ASN A 178 -5.75 -12.77 16.06
C ASN A 178 -5.06 -14.11 15.93
N TYR A 179 -5.68 -15.07 15.27
CA TYR A 179 -5.11 -16.40 15.11
C TYR A 179 -5.25 -16.90 13.67
N PHE A 180 -4.23 -17.56 13.23
CA PHE A 180 -4.27 -18.46 12.08
C PHE A 180 -3.50 -19.73 12.41
N TYR A 181 -3.70 -20.79 11.66
CA TYR A 181 -2.96 -22.02 11.85
C TYR A 181 -2.36 -22.52 10.55
N ILE A 182 -1.32 -23.31 10.69
CA ILE A 182 -0.61 -23.98 9.61
C ILE A 182 -0.55 -25.48 9.89
N THR A 183 -0.35 -26.26 8.83
CA THR A 183 -0.04 -27.68 8.95
C THR A 183 1.48 -27.84 8.96
N SER A 184 1.99 -28.48 10.00
CA SER A 184 3.41 -28.82 10.12
C SER A 184 3.65 -30.23 9.56
N THR A 185 4.80 -30.43 8.93
CA THR A 185 5.30 -31.74 8.51
C THR A 185 6.05 -32.45 9.64
N SER A 186 6.37 -31.73 10.70
CA SER A 186 6.99 -32.28 11.89
C SER A 186 5.95 -32.96 12.79
N ASN A 187 6.38 -33.95 13.55
CA ASN A 187 5.50 -34.66 14.48
C ASN A 187 5.70 -34.14 15.91
N ALA A 188 4.76 -33.28 16.34
CA ALA A 188 4.75 -32.84 17.73
C ALA A 188 4.51 -34.01 18.68
N THR A 189 5.03 -33.92 19.88
CA THR A 189 4.88 -34.98 20.92
C THR A 189 3.66 -34.77 21.80
N THR A 190 3.22 -33.53 21.99
CA THR A 190 2.12 -33.16 22.90
C THR A 190 1.34 -31.99 22.33
N SER A 191 0.01 -31.96 22.52
CA SER A 191 -0.80 -30.81 22.19
C SER A 191 -0.72 -29.71 23.24
N GLY A 192 -0.86 -28.46 22.83
CA GLY A 192 -0.93 -27.29 23.73
C GLY A 192 0.43 -26.81 24.24
N VAL A 193 1.52 -27.17 23.57
CA VAL A 193 2.86 -26.67 23.93
C VAL A 193 3.16 -25.41 23.13
N GLU A 194 3.50 -24.33 23.82
CA GLU A 194 3.89 -23.04 23.23
C GLU A 194 5.40 -22.98 22.97
N GLY A 195 5.79 -22.22 21.96
CA GLY A 195 7.20 -22.06 21.62
C GLY A 195 7.45 -20.99 20.55
N GLY A 196 8.70 -20.93 20.11
CA GLY A 196 9.20 -19.99 19.12
C GLY A 196 10.10 -18.89 19.69
N GLY A 197 9.98 -18.60 20.98
CA GLY A 197 10.79 -17.57 21.65
C GLY A 197 10.32 -16.15 21.31
N ALA A 198 11.16 -15.19 21.63
CA ALA A 198 10.88 -13.77 21.42
C ALA A 198 11.34 -13.28 20.03
N ASN A 199 10.73 -12.19 19.56
CA ASN A 199 11.12 -11.47 18.34
C ASN A 199 11.03 -12.30 17.04
N CYS A 200 10.18 -13.32 17.01
CA CYS A 200 9.80 -13.97 15.77
C CYS A 200 8.97 -13.03 14.90
N SER A 201 8.99 -13.24 13.60
CA SER A 201 8.22 -12.46 12.66
C SER A 201 7.54 -13.34 11.62
N ALA A 202 6.40 -12.88 11.14
CA ALA A 202 5.63 -13.48 10.06
C ALA A 202 5.51 -12.52 8.89
N GLY A 203 5.82 -12.98 7.70
CA GLY A 203 5.80 -12.13 6.51
C GLY A 203 5.65 -12.92 5.23
N PRO A 204 5.74 -12.29 4.06
CA PRO A 204 5.67 -12.97 2.78
C PRO A 204 6.84 -13.95 2.60
N ALA A 205 6.65 -14.98 1.77
CA ALA A 205 7.71 -15.94 1.49
C ALA A 205 8.92 -15.27 0.83
N THR A 206 8.67 -14.35 -0.10
CA THR A 206 9.68 -13.50 -0.72
C THR A 206 9.60 -12.10 -0.13
N LEU A 207 10.71 -11.60 0.43
CA LEU A 207 10.87 -10.19 0.73
C LEU A 207 11.45 -9.54 -0.51
N GLU A 208 10.67 -8.73 -1.19
CA GLU A 208 11.23 -7.85 -2.20
C GLU A 208 11.99 -6.73 -1.48
N VAL A 209 13.29 -6.69 -1.69
CA VAL A 209 14.10 -5.54 -1.29
C VAL A 209 13.82 -4.46 -2.33
N VAL A 210 12.96 -3.51 -1.99
CA VAL A 210 12.80 -2.31 -2.81
C VAL A 210 14.08 -1.49 -2.64
N ASN A 211 14.97 -1.59 -3.60
CA ASN A 211 16.09 -0.68 -3.71
C ASN A 211 15.52 0.71 -4.03
N GLY A 212 15.50 1.59 -3.03
CA GLY A 212 15.18 3.00 -3.17
C GLY A 212 16.35 3.77 -3.81
#